data_d58ab03087edc6fae910486a91c37793
#
_entry.id   d58ab03087edc6fae910486a91c37793
#
_cell.length_a   1.000
_cell.length_b   1.000
_cell.length_c   1.000
_cell.angle_alpha   90.00
_cell.angle_beta   90.00
_cell.angle_gamma   90.00
#
_symmetry.space_group_name_H-M   'P 1'
#
loop_
_entity.id
_entity.type
_entity.pdbx_description
1 polymer ?
#
loop_
_entity_poly.entity_id
_entity_poly.type
_entity_poly.pdbx_seq_one_letter_code
_entity_poly.pdbx_strand_id
1 'polypeptide(L)'
;GHARAGMLASSIAPSMQAQAEELRSQLQEITILRQLQGEALKVLETGLKDVQTARTELSQAISERNDLPRRFAADPEHVQDLIDSSETLESFASNLAVMDVVNGLSDLPDLASAKGTWPMPVHGRLLRKFEETDAAGVRRPGWTVAARPLSLVTTPWPATIRYQGAFLNYGNVIILEPGNDVLLVIAGLQEVYGDIGSVIPAGTAVGLMAGASTELDAFVTNAKQGTGAGLTETLYIEVREGGKPVDPVMWFAQ
;
A
#
# COMPACT_ATOMS: atom_id res chain seq x y z
N GLY A 1 11.68 59.10 -52.70
CA GLY A 1 11.08 57.96 -52.02
C GLY A 1 12.08 56.95 -51.46
N HIS A 2 13.20 56.70 -52.11
CA HIS A 2 14.18 55.67 -51.80
C HIS A 2 14.98 55.87 -50.50
N ALA A 3 15.30 57.11 -50.12
CA ALA A 3 16.09 57.41 -48.92
C ALA A 3 15.33 57.11 -47.60
N ARG A 4 14.02 57.34 -47.58
CA ARG A 4 13.17 57.02 -46.40
C ARG A 4 12.96 55.53 -46.21
N ALA A 5 12.87 54.72 -47.26
CA ALA A 5 12.73 53.26 -47.17
C ALA A 5 14.03 52.61 -46.65
N GLY A 6 15.20 53.11 -47.03
CA GLY A 6 16.48 52.63 -46.52
C GLY A 6 16.72 52.94 -45.03
N MET A 7 16.28 54.11 -44.56
CA MET A 7 16.37 54.45 -43.12
C MET A 7 15.46 53.62 -42.26
N LEU A 8 14.24 53.24 -42.68
CA LEU A 8 13.34 52.37 -41.97
C LEU A 8 13.87 50.95 -41.96
N ALA A 9 14.41 50.43 -43.04
CA ALA A 9 15.02 49.14 -43.13
C ALA A 9 16.24 48.99 -42.19
N SER A 10 17.08 49.99 -42.09
CA SER A 10 18.30 50.03 -41.25
C SER A 10 17.96 50.11 -39.74
N SER A 11 16.78 50.60 -39.34
CA SER A 11 16.37 50.69 -37.97
C SER A 11 15.62 49.42 -37.48
N ILE A 12 14.98 48.67 -38.39
CA ILE A 12 14.22 47.45 -38.09
C ILE A 12 15.12 46.21 -38.10
N ALA A 13 16.14 46.17 -38.97
CA ALA A 13 17.03 45.01 -39.10
C ALA A 13 17.72 44.59 -37.77
N PRO A 14 18.25 45.51 -36.93
CA PRO A 14 18.88 45.14 -35.68
C PRO A 14 17.88 44.54 -34.65
N SER A 15 16.65 45.06 -34.63
CA SER A 15 15.62 44.56 -33.72
C SER A 15 15.13 43.16 -34.12
N MET A 16 15.02 42.88 -35.41
CA MET A 16 14.69 41.57 -35.93
C MET A 16 15.83 40.55 -35.71
N GLN A 17 17.08 40.98 -35.81
CA GLN A 17 18.22 40.14 -35.49
C GLN A 17 18.26 39.79 -34.00
N ALA A 18 18.05 40.73 -33.10
CA ALA A 18 18.00 40.50 -31.68
C ALA A 18 16.85 39.55 -31.30
N GLN A 19 15.68 39.71 -31.90
CA GLN A 19 14.54 38.77 -31.69
C GLN A 19 14.85 37.38 -32.23
N ALA A 20 15.52 37.24 -33.36
CA ALA A 20 15.88 35.94 -33.90
C ALA A 20 16.94 35.22 -33.05
N GLU A 21 17.88 35.94 -32.45
CA GLU A 21 18.86 35.41 -31.52
C GLU A 21 18.20 34.98 -30.22
N GLU A 22 17.30 35.79 -29.68
CA GLU A 22 16.49 35.45 -28.51
C GLU A 22 15.65 34.17 -28.72
N LEU A 23 14.95 34.09 -29.88
CA LEU A 23 14.18 32.88 -30.21
C LEU A 23 15.05 31.62 -30.33
N ARG A 24 16.24 31.75 -30.91
CA ARG A 24 17.20 30.64 -31.00
C ARG A 24 17.65 30.18 -29.63
N SER A 25 17.96 31.10 -28.72
CA SER A 25 18.33 30.79 -27.34
C SER A 25 17.21 30.05 -26.62
N GLN A 26 15.97 30.55 -26.72
CA GLN A 26 14.80 29.91 -26.15
C GLN A 26 14.53 28.52 -26.71
N LEU A 27 14.70 28.31 -28.01
CA LEU A 27 14.58 27.00 -28.66
C LEU A 27 15.66 26.03 -28.16
N GLN A 28 16.88 26.47 -27.97
CA GLN A 28 17.96 25.66 -27.41
C GLN A 28 17.66 25.26 -25.97
N GLU A 29 17.21 26.21 -25.15
CA GLU A 29 16.81 25.94 -23.76
C GLU A 29 15.66 24.91 -23.67
N ILE A 30 14.61 25.10 -24.47
CA ILE A 30 13.50 24.16 -24.56
C ILE A 30 13.97 22.77 -25.00
N THR A 31 14.89 22.69 -25.92
CA THR A 31 15.44 21.41 -26.40
C THR A 31 16.20 20.69 -25.30
N ILE A 32 17.05 21.41 -24.55
CA ILE A 32 17.79 20.87 -23.41
C ILE A 32 16.83 20.42 -22.31
N LEU A 33 15.83 21.24 -21.97
CA LEU A 33 14.84 20.90 -20.96
C LEU A 33 14.02 19.64 -21.33
N ARG A 34 13.65 19.51 -22.60
CA ARG A 34 12.96 18.30 -23.11
C ARG A 34 13.85 17.06 -23.03
N GLN A 35 15.13 17.20 -23.35
CA GLN A 35 16.07 16.08 -23.22
C GLN A 35 16.23 15.65 -21.77
N LEU A 36 16.46 16.59 -20.84
CA LEU A 36 16.56 16.31 -19.41
C LEU A 36 15.27 15.68 -18.85
N GLN A 37 14.12 16.17 -19.28
CA GLN A 37 12.83 15.59 -18.92
C GLN A 37 12.69 14.15 -19.41
N GLY A 38 13.10 13.87 -20.65
CA GLY A 38 13.10 12.53 -21.22
C GLY A 38 14.02 11.56 -20.48
N GLU A 39 15.22 12.01 -20.11
CA GLU A 39 16.16 11.23 -19.31
C GLU A 39 15.63 10.96 -17.90
N ALA A 40 15.04 11.94 -17.23
CA ALA A 40 14.42 11.80 -15.92
C ALA A 40 13.25 10.81 -15.94
N LEU A 41 12.40 10.88 -16.97
CA LEU A 41 11.30 9.92 -17.14
C LEU A 41 11.80 8.50 -17.34
N LYS A 42 12.86 8.31 -18.13
CA LYS A 42 13.46 7.00 -18.36
C LYS A 42 14.07 6.40 -17.09
N VAL A 43 14.74 7.22 -16.28
CA VAL A 43 15.28 6.81 -14.98
C VAL A 43 14.14 6.41 -14.02
N LEU A 44 13.06 7.19 -13.99
CA LEU A 44 11.88 6.89 -13.17
C LEU A 44 11.21 5.58 -13.60
N GLU A 45 11.00 5.38 -14.90
CA GLU A 45 10.42 4.15 -15.46
C GLU A 45 11.26 2.92 -15.13
N THR A 46 12.59 3.02 -15.30
CA THR A 46 13.51 1.95 -14.93
C THR A 46 13.44 1.65 -13.43
N GLY A 47 13.49 2.68 -12.58
CA GLY A 47 13.41 2.53 -11.13
C GLY A 47 12.09 1.89 -10.66
N LEU A 48 10.98 2.25 -11.29
CA LEU A 48 9.68 1.62 -11.01
C LEU A 48 9.66 0.15 -11.41
N LYS A 49 10.20 -0.19 -12.57
CA LYS A 49 10.32 -1.58 -13.02
C LYS A 49 11.19 -2.40 -12.09
N ASP A 50 12.33 -1.85 -11.64
CA ASP A 50 13.24 -2.52 -10.71
C ASP A 50 12.58 -2.78 -9.35
N VAL A 51 11.83 -1.81 -8.83
CA VAL A 51 11.04 -1.96 -7.60
C VAL A 51 9.97 -3.03 -7.77
N GLN A 52 9.28 -3.07 -8.90
CA GLN A 52 8.27 -4.09 -9.18
C GLN A 52 8.88 -5.48 -9.27
N THR A 53 10.02 -5.62 -9.94
CA THR A 53 10.75 -6.89 -10.03
C THR A 53 11.20 -7.36 -8.65
N ALA A 54 11.82 -6.48 -7.85
CA ALA A 54 12.24 -6.80 -6.49
C ALA A 54 11.08 -7.22 -5.58
N ARG A 55 9.91 -6.60 -5.73
CA ARG A 55 8.68 -6.99 -5.00
C ARG A 55 8.19 -8.37 -5.41
N THR A 56 8.18 -8.67 -6.71
CA THR A 56 7.77 -9.98 -7.21
C THR A 56 8.71 -11.06 -6.71
N GLU A 57 10.02 -10.83 -6.77
CA GLU A 57 11.04 -11.76 -6.26
C GLU A 57 10.89 -11.96 -4.75
N LEU A 58 10.67 -10.90 -3.98
CA LEU A 58 10.44 -10.98 -2.53
C LEU A 58 9.17 -11.76 -2.21
N SER A 59 8.08 -11.49 -2.92
CA SER A 59 6.81 -12.20 -2.81
C SER A 59 6.98 -13.70 -3.06
N GLN A 60 7.68 -14.03 -4.14
CA GLN A 60 7.97 -15.42 -4.49
C GLN A 60 8.84 -16.08 -3.43
N ALA A 61 9.91 -15.43 -2.96
CA ALA A 61 10.78 -15.94 -1.91
C ALA A 61 10.02 -16.16 -0.57
N ILE A 62 9.02 -15.32 -0.27
CA ILE A 62 8.18 -15.51 0.92
C ILE A 62 7.27 -16.73 0.73
N SER A 63 6.64 -16.87 -0.44
CA SER A 63 5.76 -18.00 -0.74
C SER A 63 6.50 -19.35 -0.79
N GLU A 64 7.78 -19.34 -1.16
CA GLU A 64 8.64 -20.52 -1.22
C GLU A 64 9.24 -20.91 0.15
N ARG A 65 9.02 -20.10 1.19
CA ARG A 65 9.51 -20.41 2.55
C ARG A 65 8.74 -21.57 3.17
N ASN A 66 9.32 -22.76 3.07
CA ASN A 66 8.80 -23.97 3.72
C ASN A 66 9.41 -24.22 5.11
N ASP A 67 10.29 -23.33 5.57
CA ASP A 67 11.03 -23.44 6.83
C ASP A 67 10.35 -22.73 8.01
N LEU A 68 9.22 -22.06 7.76
CA LEU A 68 8.49 -21.39 8.84
C LEU A 68 7.80 -22.40 9.77
N PRO A 69 7.89 -22.19 11.09
CA PRO A 69 7.14 -22.99 12.04
C PRO A 69 5.64 -22.92 11.76
N ARG A 70 4.93 -24.05 11.87
CA ARG A 70 3.47 -24.09 11.73
C ARG A 70 2.83 -24.44 13.07
N ARG A 71 1.86 -23.64 13.49
CA ARG A 71 1.09 -23.88 14.72
C ARG A 71 -0.10 -24.82 14.50
N PHE A 72 -0.66 -24.81 13.30
CA PHE A 72 -1.77 -25.70 12.94
C PHE A 72 -1.81 -25.94 11.43
N ALA A 73 -2.49 -27.04 11.05
CA ALA A 73 -2.89 -27.25 9.66
C ALA A 73 -4.31 -26.72 9.50
N ALA A 74 -4.53 -25.82 8.56
CA ALA A 74 -5.88 -25.38 8.25
C ALA A 74 -6.69 -26.55 7.68
N ASP A 75 -7.91 -26.73 8.14
CA ASP A 75 -8.90 -27.54 7.46
C ASP A 75 -9.61 -26.66 6.42
N PRO A 76 -9.35 -26.84 5.12
CA PRO A 76 -9.91 -25.98 4.08
C PRO A 76 -11.44 -26.02 4.03
N GLU A 77 -12.05 -27.17 4.33
CA GLU A 77 -13.51 -27.33 4.31
C GLU A 77 -14.13 -26.50 5.43
N HIS A 78 -13.55 -26.56 6.62
CA HIS A 78 -14.05 -25.82 7.77
C HIS A 78 -13.89 -24.29 7.61
N VAL A 79 -12.78 -23.83 7.01
CA VAL A 79 -12.60 -22.41 6.70
C VAL A 79 -13.60 -21.94 5.65
N GLN A 80 -13.90 -22.77 4.64
CA GLN A 80 -14.89 -22.44 3.63
C GLN A 80 -16.30 -22.34 4.23
N ASP A 81 -16.68 -23.29 5.10
CA ASP A 81 -17.97 -23.24 5.81
C ASP A 81 -18.12 -21.97 6.65
N LEU A 82 -17.02 -21.53 7.29
CA LEU A 82 -17.01 -20.27 8.04
C LEU A 82 -17.19 -19.05 7.13
N ILE A 83 -16.58 -19.03 5.94
CA ILE A 83 -16.77 -17.96 4.96
C ILE A 83 -18.24 -17.93 4.50
N ASP A 84 -18.78 -19.09 4.13
CA ASP A 84 -20.14 -19.20 3.59
C ASP A 84 -21.21 -18.87 4.63
N SER A 85 -20.94 -19.12 5.91
CA SER A 85 -21.83 -18.79 7.03
C SER A 85 -21.71 -17.36 7.56
N SER A 86 -20.68 -16.64 7.15
CA SER A 86 -20.40 -15.29 7.66
C SER A 86 -20.88 -14.21 6.69
N GLU A 87 -21.81 -13.37 7.13
CA GLU A 87 -22.33 -12.26 6.33
C GLU A 87 -21.41 -11.02 6.33
N THR A 88 -20.53 -10.93 7.32
CA THR A 88 -19.63 -9.78 7.52
C THR A 88 -18.24 -10.23 7.91
N LEU A 89 -17.23 -9.39 7.61
CA LEU A 89 -15.86 -9.61 8.06
C LEU A 89 -15.75 -9.69 9.58
N GLU A 90 -16.59 -8.94 10.28
CA GLU A 90 -16.67 -8.95 11.74
C GLU A 90 -17.14 -10.30 12.29
N SER A 91 -18.20 -10.87 11.73
CA SER A 91 -18.70 -12.19 12.13
C SER A 91 -17.69 -13.29 11.81
N PHE A 92 -17.06 -13.22 10.65
CA PHE A 92 -16.01 -14.16 10.26
C PHE A 92 -14.81 -14.13 11.22
N ALA A 93 -14.27 -12.93 11.50
CA ALA A 93 -13.15 -12.78 12.41
C ALA A 93 -13.49 -13.21 13.85
N SER A 94 -14.75 -12.98 14.31
CA SER A 94 -15.22 -13.45 15.61
C SER A 94 -15.27 -14.98 15.70
N ASN A 95 -15.81 -15.63 14.67
CA ASN A 95 -15.89 -17.08 14.60
C ASN A 95 -14.50 -17.72 14.53
N LEU A 96 -13.60 -17.10 13.76
CA LEU A 96 -12.22 -17.56 13.64
C LEU A 96 -11.44 -17.44 14.97
N ALA A 97 -11.74 -16.44 15.79
CA ALA A 97 -11.12 -16.26 17.11
C ALA A 97 -11.48 -17.39 18.09
N VAL A 98 -12.66 -17.99 17.95
CA VAL A 98 -13.14 -19.08 18.84
C VAL A 98 -12.60 -20.45 18.42
N MET A 99 -12.06 -20.58 17.21
CA MET A 99 -11.47 -21.84 16.76
C MET A 99 -10.21 -22.16 17.56
N ASP A 100 -10.25 -23.30 18.29
CA ASP A 100 -9.12 -23.79 19.05
C ASP A 100 -7.90 -24.03 18.17
N VAL A 101 -6.85 -23.27 18.43
CA VAL A 101 -5.51 -23.58 17.92
C VAL A 101 -4.92 -24.62 18.84
N VAL A 102 -4.58 -25.79 18.30
CA VAL A 102 -3.86 -26.82 19.07
C VAL A 102 -2.65 -26.13 19.70
N ASN A 103 -2.65 -26.06 21.04
CA ASN A 103 -1.62 -25.40 21.84
C ASN A 103 -0.25 -26.08 21.63
N GLY A 104 0.46 -25.65 20.61
CA GLY A 104 1.80 -26.07 20.29
C GLY A 104 2.69 -24.85 20.04
N LEU A 105 3.56 -24.58 21.01
CA LEU A 105 4.67 -23.62 20.98
C LEU A 105 4.30 -22.16 21.31
N SER A 106 4.60 -21.81 22.54
CA SER A 106 4.60 -20.43 23.08
C SER A 106 5.87 -19.68 22.70
N ASP A 107 6.26 -19.68 21.43
CA ASP A 107 7.48 -18.95 20.99
C ASP A 107 7.19 -17.53 20.52
N LEU A 108 5.94 -17.06 20.65
CA LEU A 108 5.62 -15.67 20.37
C LEU A 108 6.01 -14.78 21.57
N PRO A 109 6.62 -13.62 21.34
CA PRO A 109 6.96 -12.68 22.40
C PRO A 109 5.73 -12.25 23.21
N ASP A 110 5.93 -11.87 24.48
CA ASP A 110 4.86 -11.37 25.33
C ASP A 110 4.18 -10.14 24.71
N LEU A 111 2.92 -10.32 24.37
CA LEU A 111 2.11 -9.33 23.70
C LEU A 111 1.73 -8.14 24.61
N ALA A 112 1.76 -8.33 25.94
CA ALA A 112 1.41 -7.27 26.88
C ALA A 112 2.37 -6.06 26.75
N SER A 113 3.64 -6.33 26.44
CA SER A 113 4.66 -5.29 26.23
C SER A 113 4.59 -4.61 24.87
N ALA A 114 3.77 -5.13 23.95
CA ALA A 114 3.67 -4.66 22.57
C ALA A 114 2.67 -3.52 22.36
N LYS A 115 1.79 -3.26 23.36
CA LYS A 115 0.77 -2.20 23.24
C LYS A 115 1.42 -0.83 23.03
N GLY A 116 0.96 -0.10 22.00
CA GLY A 116 1.49 1.22 21.65
C GLY A 116 2.85 1.22 20.92
N THR A 117 3.39 0.04 20.57
CA THR A 117 4.70 -0.06 19.92
C THR A 117 4.67 -0.56 18.48
N TRP A 118 3.54 -1.05 18.02
CA TRP A 118 3.46 -1.61 16.67
C TRP A 118 3.71 -0.56 15.60
N PRO A 119 4.61 -0.80 14.65
CA PRO A 119 4.73 0.05 13.49
C PRO A 119 3.48 -0.11 12.58
N MET A 120 3.17 0.94 11.82
CA MET A 120 2.10 0.84 10.83
C MET A 120 2.41 -0.24 9.78
N PRO A 121 1.44 -1.10 9.44
CA PRO A 121 1.62 -2.14 8.41
C PRO A 121 1.98 -1.61 7.04
N VAL A 122 1.57 -0.38 6.74
CA VAL A 122 1.85 0.31 5.48
C VAL A 122 2.15 1.78 5.73
N HIS A 123 3.03 2.36 4.91
CA HIS A 123 3.23 3.80 4.91
C HIS A 123 2.05 4.50 4.25
N GLY A 124 1.31 5.27 5.04
CA GLY A 124 0.10 5.92 4.57
C GLY A 124 -0.42 7.01 5.50
N ARG A 125 -1.60 7.52 5.18
CA ARG A 125 -2.29 8.52 5.99
C ARG A 125 -3.60 7.95 6.51
N LEU A 126 -3.83 8.08 7.82
CA LEU A 126 -5.11 7.71 8.42
C LEU A 126 -6.23 8.57 7.84
N LEU A 127 -7.21 7.93 7.20
CA LEU A 127 -8.39 8.57 6.64
C LEU A 127 -9.55 8.55 7.62
N ARG A 128 -9.73 7.41 8.32
CA ARG A 128 -10.81 7.21 9.29
C ARG A 128 -10.30 6.46 10.50
N LYS A 129 -10.75 6.90 11.64
CA LYS A 129 -10.48 6.31 12.94
C LYS A 129 -11.48 5.20 13.29
N PHE A 130 -11.21 4.52 14.38
CA PHE A 130 -12.08 3.52 14.99
C PHE A 130 -13.49 4.10 15.21
N GLU A 131 -14.52 3.37 14.76
CA GLU A 131 -15.94 3.72 14.85
C GLU A 131 -16.33 5.10 14.25
N GLU A 132 -15.47 5.72 13.48
CA GLU A 132 -15.78 6.95 12.78
C GLU A 132 -16.79 6.70 11.66
N THR A 133 -17.89 7.45 11.69
CA THR A 133 -18.97 7.34 10.71
C THR A 133 -18.51 7.84 9.34
N ASP A 134 -18.72 7.06 8.30
CA ASP A 134 -18.43 7.47 6.93
C ASP A 134 -19.54 8.35 6.32
N ALA A 135 -19.32 8.85 5.11
CA ALA A 135 -20.28 9.70 4.39
C ALA A 135 -21.63 8.99 4.11
N ALA A 136 -21.65 7.66 4.14
CA ALA A 136 -22.84 6.84 3.99
C ALA A 136 -23.51 6.50 5.33
N GLY A 137 -22.98 6.99 6.46
CA GLY A 137 -23.48 6.72 7.80
C GLY A 137 -23.02 5.37 8.38
N VAL A 138 -22.10 4.67 7.72
CA VAL A 138 -21.59 3.37 8.17
C VAL A 138 -20.43 3.58 9.15
N ARG A 139 -20.46 2.86 10.28
CA ARG A 139 -19.35 2.76 11.23
C ARG A 139 -18.62 1.45 11.04
N ARG A 140 -17.31 1.50 11.08
CA ARG A 140 -16.47 0.30 11.01
C ARG A 140 -15.54 0.23 12.21
N PRO A 141 -15.39 -0.96 12.83
CA PRO A 141 -14.56 -1.14 14.01
C PRO A 141 -13.07 -1.30 13.65
N GLY A 142 -12.53 -0.35 12.89
CA GLY A 142 -11.14 -0.34 12.47
C GLY A 142 -10.73 0.98 11.85
N TRP A 143 -9.48 1.05 11.46
CA TRP A 143 -8.90 2.19 10.76
C TRP A 143 -9.00 2.01 9.25
N THR A 144 -9.19 3.10 8.53
CA THR A 144 -8.97 3.15 7.07
C THR A 144 -7.75 4.03 6.81
N VAL A 145 -6.76 3.47 6.14
CA VAL A 145 -5.49 4.13 5.83
C VAL A 145 -5.38 4.28 4.32
N ALA A 146 -5.10 5.50 3.85
CA ALA A 146 -4.73 5.73 2.46
C ALA A 146 -3.26 5.41 2.26
N ALA A 147 -2.97 4.60 1.25
CA ALA A 147 -1.62 4.18 0.90
C ALA A 147 -1.33 4.43 -0.58
N ARG A 148 -0.06 4.35 -0.94
CA ARG A 148 0.34 4.40 -2.35
C ARG A 148 0.01 3.09 -3.04
N PRO A 149 -0.32 3.13 -4.34
CA PRO A 149 -0.41 1.93 -5.16
C PRO A 149 0.85 1.07 -5.01
N LEU A 150 0.68 -0.25 -5.08
CA LEU A 150 1.78 -1.22 -5.01
C LEU A 150 2.63 -1.12 -3.73
N SER A 151 2.09 -0.52 -2.66
CA SER A 151 2.77 -0.52 -1.36
C SER A 151 2.76 -1.90 -0.75
N LEU A 152 3.91 -2.31 -0.23
CA LEU A 152 4.04 -3.55 0.53
C LEU A 152 3.43 -3.38 1.91
N VAL A 153 2.64 -4.36 2.33
CA VAL A 153 2.03 -4.42 3.66
C VAL A 153 2.76 -5.46 4.49
N THR A 154 3.19 -5.10 5.69
CA THR A 154 4.00 -5.96 6.56
C THR A 154 3.31 -6.22 7.89
N THR A 155 3.59 -7.39 8.51
CA THR A 155 3.13 -7.64 9.86
C THR A 155 3.89 -6.77 10.87
N PRO A 156 3.18 -6.07 11.79
CA PRO A 156 3.83 -5.20 12.78
C PRO A 156 4.49 -5.99 13.93
N TRP A 157 4.09 -7.23 14.16
CA TRP A 157 4.54 -8.09 15.24
C TRP A 157 4.67 -9.54 14.76
N PRO A 158 5.51 -10.39 15.37
CA PRO A 158 5.50 -11.81 15.05
C PRO A 158 4.09 -12.40 15.23
N ALA A 159 3.61 -13.13 14.25
CA ALA A 159 2.22 -13.58 14.25
C ALA A 159 2.05 -14.91 13.52
N THR A 160 0.96 -15.61 13.85
CA THR A 160 0.49 -16.77 13.08
C THR A 160 -0.53 -16.31 12.05
N ILE A 161 -0.42 -16.75 10.80
CA ILE A 161 -1.42 -16.51 9.77
C ILE A 161 -2.63 -17.41 10.04
N ARG A 162 -3.76 -16.82 10.41
CA ARG A 162 -5.02 -17.53 10.69
C ARG A 162 -5.89 -17.70 9.45
N TYR A 163 -5.87 -16.70 8.60
CA TYR A 163 -6.60 -16.68 7.33
C TYR A 163 -5.88 -15.81 6.29
N GLN A 164 -6.01 -16.21 5.04
CA GLN A 164 -5.67 -15.39 3.89
C GLN A 164 -6.54 -15.76 2.69
N GLY A 165 -6.99 -14.77 1.96
CA GLY A 165 -7.78 -14.97 0.75
C GLY A 165 -8.80 -13.88 0.50
N ALA A 166 -9.59 -14.05 -0.55
CA ALA A 166 -10.68 -13.14 -0.87
C ALA A 166 -11.84 -13.31 0.12
N PHE A 167 -12.40 -12.19 0.57
CA PHE A 167 -13.55 -12.21 1.47
C PHE A 167 -14.59 -11.17 1.06
N LEU A 168 -15.73 -11.61 0.56
CA LEU A 168 -16.85 -10.77 0.16
C LEU A 168 -16.40 -9.54 -0.68
N ASN A 169 -16.83 -8.35 -0.26
CA ASN A 169 -16.52 -7.08 -0.90
C ASN A 169 -15.26 -6.38 -0.32
N TYR A 170 -14.49 -7.07 0.53
CA TYR A 170 -13.31 -6.51 1.19
C TYR A 170 -12.00 -6.72 0.39
N GLY A 171 -12.09 -7.37 -0.79
CA GLY A 171 -10.91 -7.80 -1.52
C GLY A 171 -10.20 -8.95 -0.81
N ASN A 172 -8.88 -9.06 -0.99
CA ASN A 172 -8.13 -10.02 -0.20
C ASN A 172 -7.93 -9.50 1.22
N VAL A 173 -8.10 -10.44 2.15
CA VAL A 173 -7.98 -10.23 3.60
C VAL A 173 -6.90 -11.16 4.12
N ILE A 174 -6.12 -10.68 5.06
CA ILE A 174 -5.26 -11.51 5.89
C ILE A 174 -5.60 -11.27 7.35
N ILE A 175 -5.71 -12.35 8.14
CA ILE A 175 -5.93 -12.32 9.58
C ILE A 175 -4.73 -12.95 10.26
N LEU A 176 -4.09 -12.16 11.09
CA LEU A 176 -2.88 -12.50 11.84
C LEU A 176 -3.22 -12.64 13.32
N GLU A 177 -2.62 -13.61 13.99
CA GLU A 177 -2.69 -13.78 15.45
C GLU A 177 -1.31 -13.52 16.06
N PRO A 178 -1.05 -12.29 16.56
CA PRO A 178 0.21 -11.94 17.23
C PRO A 178 0.39 -12.65 18.58
N GLY A 179 -0.68 -13.08 19.19
CA GLY A 179 -0.71 -13.77 20.46
C GLY A 179 -2.12 -14.26 20.80
N ASN A 180 -2.25 -14.95 21.92
CA ASN A 180 -3.51 -15.50 22.34
C ASN A 180 -4.58 -14.41 22.48
N ASP A 181 -5.75 -14.67 21.92
CA ASP A 181 -6.94 -13.80 21.98
C ASP A 181 -6.81 -12.46 21.24
N VAL A 182 -5.72 -12.20 20.51
CA VAL A 182 -5.58 -10.99 19.71
C VAL A 182 -5.50 -11.33 18.22
N LEU A 183 -6.36 -10.71 17.43
CA LEU A 183 -6.33 -10.80 15.98
C LEU A 183 -6.08 -9.42 15.36
N LEU A 184 -5.22 -9.38 14.34
CA LEU A 184 -5.02 -8.25 13.46
C LEU A 184 -5.61 -8.59 12.10
N VAL A 185 -6.69 -7.90 11.73
CA VAL A 185 -7.38 -8.05 10.45
C VAL A 185 -6.91 -6.96 9.51
N ILE A 186 -6.42 -7.34 8.35
CA ILE A 186 -5.97 -6.41 7.29
C ILE A 186 -6.72 -6.78 6.02
N ALA A 187 -7.44 -5.81 5.43
CA ALA A 187 -8.25 -6.01 4.23
C ALA A 187 -8.02 -4.91 3.18
N GLY A 188 -8.38 -5.20 1.93
CA GLY A 188 -8.16 -4.29 0.80
C GLY A 188 -6.85 -4.55 0.07
N LEU A 189 -6.31 -5.76 0.19
CA LEU A 189 -5.09 -6.19 -0.49
C LEU A 189 -5.39 -6.66 -1.91
N GLN A 190 -4.46 -6.43 -2.82
CA GLN A 190 -4.47 -7.04 -4.16
C GLN A 190 -3.95 -8.48 -4.10
N GLU A 191 -2.86 -8.68 -3.37
CA GLU A 191 -2.22 -9.97 -3.18
C GLU A 191 -1.95 -10.19 -1.69
N VAL A 192 -1.98 -11.44 -1.28
CA VAL A 192 -1.64 -11.89 0.08
C VAL A 192 -0.56 -12.95 0.02
N TYR A 193 0.29 -12.99 1.03
CA TYR A 193 1.49 -13.84 1.07
C TYR A 193 1.56 -14.69 2.34
N GLY A 194 2.19 -15.86 2.20
CA GLY A 194 2.42 -16.81 3.27
C GLY A 194 1.39 -17.94 3.27
N ASP A 195 1.49 -18.86 4.21
CA ASP A 195 0.58 -20.01 4.35
C ASP A 195 -0.20 -19.94 5.67
N ILE A 196 -1.45 -20.35 5.65
CA ILE A 196 -2.27 -20.48 6.87
C ILE A 196 -1.58 -21.44 7.84
N GLY A 197 -1.53 -21.06 9.11
CA GLY A 197 -0.87 -21.79 10.18
C GLY A 197 0.60 -21.46 10.38
N SER A 198 1.25 -20.78 9.42
CA SER A 198 2.65 -20.39 9.54
C SER A 198 2.85 -19.25 10.53
N VAL A 199 3.94 -19.33 11.30
CA VAL A 199 4.40 -18.27 12.20
C VAL A 199 5.41 -17.40 11.47
N ILE A 200 5.11 -16.15 11.33
CA ILE A 200 5.93 -15.17 10.60
C ILE A 200 6.57 -14.13 11.54
N PRO A 201 7.84 -13.75 11.34
CA PRO A 201 8.48 -12.69 12.11
C PRO A 201 7.88 -11.30 11.84
N ALA A 202 8.05 -10.37 12.78
CA ALA A 202 7.73 -8.96 12.56
C ALA A 202 8.44 -8.40 11.30
N GLY A 203 7.77 -7.51 10.59
CA GLY A 203 8.28 -6.92 9.35
C GLY A 203 8.19 -7.81 8.11
N THR A 204 7.69 -9.05 8.25
CA THR A 204 7.45 -9.92 7.08
C THR A 204 6.36 -9.32 6.20
N ALA A 205 6.58 -9.29 4.89
CA ALA A 205 5.56 -8.89 3.93
C ALA A 205 4.41 -9.90 3.93
N VAL A 206 3.19 -9.41 4.09
CA VAL A 206 1.96 -10.21 4.15
C VAL A 206 1.01 -9.91 3.00
N GLY A 207 1.29 -8.88 2.22
CA GLY A 207 0.49 -8.57 1.04
C GLY A 207 0.95 -7.31 0.32
N LEU A 208 0.29 -7.06 -0.80
CA LEU A 208 0.54 -5.93 -1.68
C LEU A 208 -0.76 -5.14 -1.87
N MET A 209 -0.65 -3.81 -1.83
CA MET A 209 -1.76 -2.93 -2.20
C MET A 209 -2.04 -3.00 -3.70
N ALA A 210 -3.28 -2.69 -4.08
CA ALA A 210 -3.63 -2.57 -5.48
C ALA A 210 -2.79 -1.51 -6.20
N GLY A 211 -2.69 -1.64 -7.52
CA GLY A 211 -2.03 -0.68 -8.38
C GLY A 211 -2.21 -1.12 -9.82
N ALA A 212 -3.00 -0.39 -10.60
CA ALA A 212 -3.15 -0.68 -12.00
C ALA A 212 -1.90 -0.21 -12.78
N SER A 213 -1.48 -0.98 -13.78
CA SER A 213 -0.40 -0.59 -14.71
C SER A 213 -0.70 0.70 -15.49
N THR A 214 -1.97 1.08 -15.59
CA THR A 214 -2.46 2.35 -16.17
C THR A 214 -2.17 3.55 -15.27
N GLU A 215 -1.84 3.34 -13.99
CA GLU A 215 -1.54 4.43 -13.05
C GLU A 215 -0.09 4.90 -13.09
N LEU A 216 0.80 4.23 -13.81
CA LEU A 216 2.10 4.79 -14.17
C LEU A 216 1.94 6.17 -14.85
N ASP A 217 0.93 6.32 -15.71
CA ASP A 217 0.58 7.59 -16.33
C ASP A 217 -0.04 8.58 -15.33
N ALA A 218 -0.87 8.10 -14.40
CA ALA A 218 -1.43 8.91 -13.33
C ALA A 218 -0.35 9.32 -12.32
N PHE A 219 0.60 8.43 -11.99
CA PHE A 219 1.72 8.73 -11.09
C PHE A 219 2.66 9.77 -11.68
N VAL A 220 2.97 9.67 -12.96
CA VAL A 220 3.78 10.66 -13.70
C VAL A 220 3.05 12.01 -13.81
N THR A 221 1.73 11.99 -13.98
CA THR A 221 0.90 13.20 -14.03
C THR A 221 0.80 13.87 -12.66
N ASN A 222 0.66 13.09 -11.58
CA ASN A 222 0.57 13.57 -10.20
C ASN A 222 1.93 14.04 -9.65
N ALA A 223 3.04 13.42 -10.06
CA ALA A 223 4.39 13.88 -9.72
C ALA A 223 4.67 15.29 -10.29
N LYS A 224 4.02 15.66 -11.40
CA LYS A 224 4.08 17.01 -11.97
C LYS A 224 3.28 18.04 -11.18
N GLN A 225 2.32 17.64 -10.33
CA GLN A 225 1.45 18.57 -9.61
C GLN A 225 1.83 18.81 -8.14
N GLY A 226 2.88 18.15 -7.61
CA GLY A 226 3.49 18.47 -6.30
C GLY A 226 2.58 18.36 -5.07
N THR A 227 1.38 17.86 -5.22
CA THR A 227 0.41 17.66 -4.14
C THR A 227 0.32 16.18 -3.79
N GLY A 228 0.24 15.83 -2.51
CA GLY A 228 0.20 14.46 -1.95
C GLY A 228 -0.87 13.51 -2.51
N ALA A 229 -1.17 13.60 -3.79
CA ALA A 229 -2.19 12.90 -4.55
C ALA A 229 -1.82 11.44 -4.94
N GLY A 230 -0.70 10.92 -4.42
CA GLY A 230 -0.28 9.54 -4.70
C GLY A 230 -0.85 8.49 -3.75
N LEU A 231 -1.80 8.83 -2.85
CA LEU A 231 -2.41 7.90 -1.90
C LEU A 231 -3.81 7.55 -2.41
N THR A 232 -3.91 6.64 -3.37
CA THR A 232 -5.18 6.29 -4.03
C THR A 232 -5.79 5.00 -3.51
N GLU A 233 -4.97 4.15 -2.89
CA GLU A 233 -5.42 2.86 -2.37
C GLU A 233 -5.81 2.96 -0.90
N THR A 234 -6.75 2.13 -0.46
CA THR A 234 -7.20 2.10 0.93
C THR A 234 -6.99 0.74 1.56
N LEU A 235 -6.34 0.74 2.73
CA LEU A 235 -6.15 -0.42 3.58
C LEU A 235 -7.07 -0.31 4.80
N TYR A 236 -7.80 -1.36 5.11
CA TYR A 236 -8.55 -1.49 6.35
C TYR A 236 -7.73 -2.27 7.37
N ILE A 237 -7.66 -1.76 8.60
CA ILE A 237 -6.92 -2.34 9.71
C ILE A 237 -7.83 -2.41 10.93
N GLU A 238 -8.06 -3.60 11.46
CA GLU A 238 -8.85 -3.82 12.67
C GLU A 238 -8.06 -4.69 13.65
N VAL A 239 -8.09 -4.32 14.92
CA VAL A 239 -7.54 -5.13 16.02
C VAL A 239 -8.68 -5.65 16.86
N ARG A 240 -8.60 -6.93 17.24
CA ARG A 240 -9.59 -7.59 18.09
C ARG A 240 -8.90 -8.21 19.30
N GLU A 241 -9.46 -8.02 20.47
CA GLU A 241 -9.07 -8.68 21.72
C GLU A 241 -10.24 -9.52 22.25
N GLY A 242 -10.03 -10.79 22.52
CA GLY A 242 -11.08 -11.69 22.99
C GLY A 242 -12.28 -11.77 22.04
N GLY A 243 -12.03 -11.74 20.74
CA GLY A 243 -13.07 -11.76 19.70
C GLY A 243 -13.81 -10.43 19.49
N LYS A 244 -13.52 -9.37 20.26
CA LYS A 244 -14.17 -8.05 20.13
C LYS A 244 -13.24 -7.03 19.51
N PRO A 245 -13.74 -6.16 18.61
CA PRO A 245 -12.93 -5.07 18.06
C PRO A 245 -12.56 -4.07 19.17
N VAL A 246 -11.31 -3.59 19.09
CA VAL A 246 -10.75 -2.55 19.97
C VAL A 246 -10.09 -1.47 19.13
N ASP A 247 -9.98 -0.25 19.70
CA ASP A 247 -9.33 0.85 18.98
C ASP A 247 -7.86 0.50 18.68
N PRO A 248 -7.46 0.46 17.40
CA PRO A 248 -6.09 0.18 17.02
C PRO A 248 -5.06 1.16 17.61
N VAL A 249 -5.47 2.36 18.03
CA VAL A 249 -4.60 3.35 18.68
C VAL A 249 -3.89 2.79 19.92
N MET A 250 -4.49 1.78 20.57
CA MET A 250 -3.91 1.14 21.74
C MET A 250 -2.70 0.25 21.41
N TRP A 251 -2.55 -0.14 20.16
CA TRP A 251 -1.53 -1.08 19.70
C TRP A 251 -0.43 -0.41 18.88
N PHE A 252 -0.79 0.53 18.01
CA PHE A 252 0.14 1.17 17.09
C PHE A 252 0.87 2.35 17.72
N ALA A 253 2.16 2.49 17.40
CA ALA A 253 2.95 3.66 17.76
C ALA A 253 2.37 4.93 17.09
N GLN A 254 2.35 6.03 17.84
CA GLN A 254 1.88 7.35 17.38
C GLN A 254 3.04 8.21 16.87
#